data_bcab6490a84826a46639f19c3ccf8599
#
_entry.id   bcab6490a84826a46639f19c3ccf8599
#
_cell.length_a   1.000
_cell.length_b   1.000
_cell.length_c   1.000
_cell.angle_alpha   90.00
_cell.angle_beta   90.00
_cell.angle_gamma   90.00
#
_symmetry.space_group_name_H-M   'P 1'
#
loop_
_entity.id
_entity.type
_entity.pdbx_description
1 polymer ?
#
loop_
_entity_poly.entity_id
_entity_poly.type
_entity_poly.pdbx_seq_one_letter_code
_entity_poly.pdbx_strand_id
1 'polypeptide(L)' 'MNVYVVMQHEFNEDTQLYTDVIDAVEVFIDRYHANQFIKEMKELDEKEGYDYGYFIKTFEL' A
#
# COMPACT_ATOMS: atom_id res chain seq x y z
N MET A 1 -2.92 -20.25 -8.12
CA MET A 1 -2.02 -19.08 -8.31
C MET A 1 -2.47 -17.96 -7.37
N ASN A 2 -1.54 -17.35 -6.64
CA ASN A 2 -1.86 -16.21 -5.81
C ASN A 2 -1.44 -14.91 -6.51
N VAL A 3 -2.28 -13.89 -6.35
CA VAL A 3 -1.92 -12.52 -6.72
C VAL A 3 -1.91 -11.66 -5.46
N TYR A 4 -1.01 -10.69 -5.45
CA TYR A 4 -0.76 -9.82 -4.30
C TYR A 4 -1.10 -8.40 -4.72
N VAL A 5 -2.19 -7.88 -4.16
CA VAL A 5 -2.69 -6.53 -4.47
C VAL A 5 -2.19 -5.59 -3.40
N VAL A 6 -1.42 -4.58 -3.80
CA VAL A 6 -0.98 -3.54 -2.89
C VAL A 6 -2.10 -2.53 -2.75
N MET A 7 -2.56 -2.36 -1.52
CA MET A 7 -3.62 -1.43 -1.15
C MET A 7 -3.01 -0.22 -0.45
N GLN A 8 -3.58 0.95 -0.72
CA GLN A 8 -3.15 2.22 -0.14
C GLN A 8 -4.31 2.85 0.60
N HIS A 9 -4.07 3.39 1.80
CA HIS A 9 -5.05 4.18 2.52
C HIS A 9 -4.41 5.43 3.12
N GLU A 10 -5.18 6.50 3.23
CA GLU A 10 -4.73 7.76 3.79
C GLU A 10 -4.73 7.71 5.32
N PHE A 11 -3.74 8.36 5.92
CA PHE A 11 -3.67 8.56 7.36
C PHE A 11 -4.25 9.94 7.70
N ASN A 12 -5.14 9.98 8.68
CA ASN A 12 -5.73 11.22 9.18
C ASN A 12 -4.99 11.62 10.45
N GLU A 13 -4.22 12.68 10.39
CA GLU A 13 -3.42 13.16 11.52
C GLU A 13 -4.29 13.65 12.68
N ASP A 14 -5.46 14.21 12.41
CA ASP A 14 -6.37 14.73 13.43
C ASP A 14 -6.93 13.62 14.32
N THR A 15 -7.25 12.47 13.72
CA THR A 15 -7.80 11.31 14.45
C THR A 15 -6.74 10.28 14.81
N GLN A 16 -5.53 10.37 14.21
CA GLN A 16 -4.45 9.40 14.35
C GLN A 16 -4.85 8.01 13.85
N LEU A 17 -5.76 7.94 12.89
CA LEU A 17 -6.27 6.70 12.30
C LEU A 17 -6.17 6.75 10.78
N TYR A 18 -6.07 5.59 10.16
CA TYR A 18 -6.21 5.49 8.72
C TYR A 18 -7.67 5.65 8.32
N THR A 19 -7.89 6.30 7.19
CA THR A 19 -9.24 6.49 6.66
C THR A 19 -9.76 5.20 6.02
N ASP A 20 -11.08 5.13 5.82
CA ASP A 20 -11.71 4.01 5.14
C ASP A 20 -11.55 4.08 3.61
N VAL A 21 -10.96 5.15 3.09
CA VAL A 21 -10.69 5.28 1.66
C VAL A 21 -9.48 4.44 1.32
N ILE A 22 -9.70 3.34 0.61
CA ILE A 22 -8.69 2.36 0.26
C ILE A 22 -8.70 2.18 -1.26
N ASP A 23 -7.52 2.32 -1.86
CA ASP A 23 -7.34 2.13 -3.30
C ASP A 23 -6.37 0.99 -3.58
N ALA A 24 -6.66 0.20 -4.60
CA ALA A 24 -5.71 -0.77 -5.14
C ALA A 24 -4.76 -0.02 -6.08
N VAL A 25 -3.48 -0.03 -5.78
CA VAL A 25 -2.50 0.75 -6.55
C VAL A 25 -1.63 -0.09 -7.48
N GLU A 26 -1.43 -1.38 -7.17
CA GLU A 26 -0.65 -2.27 -8.02
C GLU A 26 -0.95 -3.73 -7.70
N VAL A 27 -0.71 -4.62 -8.68
CA VAL A 27 -0.92 -6.05 -8.54
C VAL A 27 0.37 -6.78 -8.93
N PHE A 28 0.79 -7.74 -8.12
CA PHE A 28 1.98 -8.55 -8.35
C PHE A 28 1.66 -10.03 -8.27
N ILE A 29 2.45 -10.84 -8.98
CA ILE A 29 2.33 -12.30 -8.93
C ILE A 29 3.21 -12.93 -7.86
N ASP A 30 4.07 -12.15 -7.19
CA ASP A 30 4.88 -12.61 -6.07
C ASP A 30 4.94 -11.54 -4.98
N ARG A 31 5.12 -12.03 -3.76
CA ARG A 31 5.12 -11.16 -2.57
C ARG A 31 6.39 -10.30 -2.49
N TYR A 32 7.50 -10.80 -2.99
CA TYR A 32 8.77 -10.06 -2.95
C TYR A 32 8.65 -8.73 -3.70
N HIS A 33 8.15 -8.76 -4.93
CA HIS A 33 7.99 -7.53 -5.71
C HIS A 33 6.94 -6.59 -5.11
N ALA A 34 5.87 -7.16 -4.54
CA ALA A 34 4.88 -6.35 -3.83
C ALA A 34 5.51 -5.59 -2.64
N ASN A 35 6.35 -6.26 -1.86
CA ASN A 35 7.05 -5.63 -0.73
C ASN A 35 8.05 -4.57 -1.20
N GLN A 36 8.78 -4.83 -2.29
CA GLN A 36 9.70 -3.85 -2.88
C GLN A 36 8.95 -2.60 -3.35
N PHE A 37 7.80 -2.78 -3.98
CA PHE A 37 6.96 -1.68 -4.42
C PHE A 37 6.52 -0.81 -3.22
N ILE A 38 6.07 -1.43 -2.13
CA ILE A 38 5.67 -0.71 -0.92
C ILE A 38 6.84 0.09 -0.35
N LYS A 39 8.03 -0.50 -0.30
CA LYS A 39 9.23 0.17 0.19
C LYS A 39 9.54 1.41 -0.64
N GLU A 40 9.49 1.29 -1.96
CA GLU A 40 9.74 2.40 -2.88
C GLU A 40 8.68 3.49 -2.73
N MET A 41 7.40 3.11 -2.59
CA MET A 41 6.32 4.07 -2.41
C MET A 41 6.44 4.82 -1.09
N LYS A 42 6.83 4.14 -0.01
CA LYS A 42 7.04 4.80 1.29
C LYS A 42 8.19 5.79 1.24
N GLU A 43 9.27 5.45 0.56
CA GLU A 43 10.41 6.36 0.38
C GLU A 43 10.00 7.60 -0.42
N LEU A 44 9.22 7.40 -1.48
CA LEU A 44 8.70 8.50 -2.30
C LEU A 44 7.74 9.39 -1.51
N ASP A 45 6.82 8.79 -0.76
CA ASP A 45 5.83 9.51 0.06
C ASP A 45 6.53 10.36 1.11
N GLU A 46 7.56 9.83 1.77
CA GLU A 46 8.35 10.58 2.75
C GLU A 46 9.01 11.80 2.11
N LYS A 47 9.57 11.62 0.92
CA LYS A 47 10.22 12.68 0.17
C LYS A 47 9.23 13.77 -0.27
N GLU A 48 8.01 13.37 -0.66
CA GLU A 48 6.97 14.27 -1.13
C GLU A 48 6.10 14.84 0.00
N GLY A 49 6.26 14.34 1.22
CA GLY A 49 5.49 14.81 2.37
C GLY A 49 4.11 14.17 2.50
N TYR A 50 3.90 13.01 1.88
CA TYR A 50 2.64 12.27 2.01
C TYR A 50 2.71 11.24 3.14
N ASP A 51 1.56 10.98 3.74
CA ASP A 51 1.42 10.01 4.81
C ASP A 51 0.34 8.99 4.44
N TYR A 52 0.77 7.94 3.73
CA TYR A 52 -0.10 6.84 3.31
C TYR A 52 0.28 5.55 4.01
N GLY A 53 -0.71 4.72 4.30
CA GLY A 53 -0.49 3.35 4.73
C GLY A 53 -0.58 2.41 3.54
N TYR A 54 0.19 1.31 3.58
CA TYR A 54 0.17 0.28 2.55
C TYR A 54 0.02 -1.08 3.19
N PHE A 55 -0.75 -1.95 2.54
CA PHE A 55 -0.84 -3.35 2.93
C PHE A 55 -1.08 -4.21 1.70
N ILE A 56 -0.85 -5.51 1.85
CA ILE A 56 -1.01 -6.47 0.77
C ILE A 56 -2.25 -7.31 1.06
N LYS A 57 -3.13 -7.40 0.07
CA LYS A 57 -4.27 -8.31 0.10
C LYS A 57 -4.00 -9.42 -0.91
N THR A 58 -4.03 -10.66 -0.43
CA THR A 58 -3.74 -11.83 -1.25
C THR A 58 -5.03 -12.44 -1.77
N PHE A 59 -5.07 -12.72 -3.06
CA PHE A 59 -6.17 -13.43 -3.70
C PHE A 59 -5.65 -14.68 -4.35
N GLU A 60 -6.38 -15.77 -4.18
CA GLU A 60 -6.09 -17.03 -4.86
C GLU A 60 -6.97 -17.13 -6.11
N LEU A 61 -6.33 -17.40 -7.24
CA LEU A 61 -7.00 -17.55 -8.52
C LEU A 61 -7.03 -19.03 -8.93
#